data_fddf23643361f3936cf25181a649e870
#
_entry.id   fddf23643361f3936cf25181a649e870
#
_cell.length_a   1.000
_cell.length_b   1.000
_cell.length_c   1.000
_cell.angle_alpha   90.00
_cell.angle_beta   90.00
_cell.angle_gamma   90.00
#
_symmetry.space_group_name_H-M   'P 1'
#
loop_
_entity.id
_entity.type
_entity.pdbx_description
1 polymer ?
#
loop_
_entity_poly.entity_id
_entity_poly.type
_entity_poly.pdbx_seq_one_letter_code
_entity_poly.pdbx_strand_id
1 'polypeptide(L)'
;MPDSPDDSRSLLGRFFGSSPSRRIVLGAAGLGAAGVALGTAAVAVPGAVRAPSAGVQRWRVDLDDVPHARTWMSWPSRSSIWGGRALTGVQEDIALIAKTIARYEPVTMCAPDAYTAATARSWCGPGVTVTTAIGTDDLWMRDIAPVFRRDGRGGLDAIGLNFNGWGNKQAHSYDAHVAESIAYERHLPFSKTDFVGEGGSIETDGDGTVMATESSLVNKNRNRGWSRAEVEDAVLHAYGADKMIWVPGIKGKDITDDHIDVTSRFIRPGVVMVQVPPAGRDDIWARDAREQFSILSAATDARGRRLTVIKVDGPDKVRSKNPEFVDSYMNFHVVNGAVITAQFGDSAKDAAAKRALAAAFPGRTVVQLNVDRLMDGGGGIHCSTMAEPRP
;
A
#
# COMPACT_ATOMS: atom_id res chain seq x y z
N MET A 1 57.96 16.36 11.52
CA MET A 1 59.03 15.47 11.03
C MET A 1 59.23 14.35 12.01
N PRO A 2 59.52 13.17 11.52
CA PRO A 2 58.79 12.28 10.60
C PRO A 2 58.46 10.99 11.37
N ASP A 3 57.84 9.91 10.99
CA ASP A 3 57.81 9.12 9.79
C ASP A 3 56.67 8.09 9.91
N SER A 4 56.02 7.80 8.84
CA SER A 4 55.49 6.46 8.50
C SER A 4 56.69 5.62 7.96
N PRO A 5 56.57 4.37 7.57
CA PRO A 5 55.39 3.53 7.19
C PRO A 5 55.50 2.05 7.65
N ASP A 6 54.61 1.16 7.34
CA ASP A 6 54.71 0.03 6.39
C ASP A 6 53.72 -1.09 6.71
N ASP A 7 52.94 -1.43 5.83
CA ASP A 7 52.83 -2.51 4.84
C ASP A 7 52.90 -3.96 5.37
N SER A 8 51.82 -4.70 5.13
CA SER A 8 51.86 -6.12 4.73
C SER A 8 50.43 -6.59 4.30
N ARG A 9 50.14 -6.55 3.10
CA ARG A 9 49.93 -7.52 1.99
C ARG A 9 49.57 -8.97 2.41
N SER A 10 48.40 -9.30 1.86
CA SER A 10 48.05 -10.48 1.04
C SER A 10 47.98 -11.87 1.68
N LEU A 11 46.88 -12.54 1.33
CA LEU A 11 46.85 -13.85 0.65
C LEU A 11 45.42 -14.22 0.27
N LEU A 12 45.08 -14.12 -0.94
CA LEU A 12 44.60 -15.04 -1.98
C LEU A 12 44.11 -16.41 -1.50
N GLY A 13 42.88 -16.74 -1.91
CA GLY A 13 42.32 -18.08 -1.95
C GLY A 13 41.15 -18.18 -2.90
N ARG A 14 41.45 -18.39 -4.18
CA ARG A 14 40.47 -18.78 -5.24
C ARG A 14 39.93 -20.17 -4.97
N PHE A 15 38.63 -20.38 -5.16
CA PHE A 15 38.14 -21.64 -5.68
C PHE A 15 37.02 -21.41 -6.69
N PHE A 16 37.32 -21.81 -7.92
CA PHE A 16 36.36 -22.00 -9.02
C PHE A 16 35.69 -23.36 -8.83
N GLY A 17 34.41 -23.42 -9.05
CA GLY A 17 33.63 -24.65 -9.20
C GLY A 17 32.54 -24.45 -10.22
N SER A 18 32.80 -25.02 -11.42
CA SER A 18 31.98 -24.97 -12.62
C SER A 18 30.70 -25.80 -12.53
N SER A 19 29.63 -25.30 -13.13
CA SER A 19 28.39 -25.99 -13.49
C SER A 19 28.58 -27.18 -14.40
N PRO A 20 27.60 -28.07 -14.49
CA PRO A 20 27.24 -28.57 -15.80
C PRO A 20 25.77 -28.43 -16.16
N SER A 21 25.56 -27.86 -17.33
CA SER A 21 24.33 -27.83 -18.10
C SER A 21 23.84 -29.24 -18.43
N ARG A 22 22.56 -29.53 -18.22
CA ARG A 22 21.93 -30.71 -18.84
C ARG A 22 21.04 -30.25 -20.00
N ARG A 23 21.54 -30.52 -21.21
CA ARG A 23 20.76 -30.58 -22.45
C ARG A 23 19.92 -31.85 -22.42
N ILE A 24 18.62 -31.71 -22.66
CA ILE A 24 17.77 -32.86 -23.03
C ILE A 24 17.59 -32.84 -24.53
N VAL A 25 17.94 -33.97 -25.13
CA VAL A 25 17.89 -34.24 -26.54
C VAL A 25 16.47 -34.67 -26.93
N LEU A 26 15.94 -34.03 -27.97
CA LEU A 26 14.74 -34.44 -28.69
C LEU A 26 15.02 -35.70 -29.53
N GLY A 27 14.22 -36.75 -29.35
CA GLY A 27 14.12 -37.86 -30.23
C GLY A 27 12.82 -37.81 -31.02
N ALA A 28 12.95 -37.77 -32.34
CA ALA A 28 11.87 -37.83 -33.32
C ALA A 28 11.72 -39.23 -33.91
N ALA A 29 10.48 -39.69 -34.06
CA ALA A 29 9.99 -40.63 -35.10
C ALA A 29 8.46 -40.71 -34.90
N GLY A 30 7.56 -40.60 -35.86
CA GLY A 30 7.55 -40.72 -37.28
C GLY A 30 6.24 -41.39 -37.71
N LEU A 31 5.63 -40.94 -38.84
CA LEU A 31 4.50 -41.56 -39.61
C LEU A 31 3.10 -41.30 -39.03
N GLY A 32 2.15 -40.53 -39.62
CA GLY A 32 1.78 -40.46 -41.03
C GLY A 32 0.31 -40.86 -41.16
N ALA A 33 -0.62 -39.88 -41.34
CA ALA A 33 -1.88 -40.13 -42.05
C ALA A 33 -2.46 -38.77 -42.48
N ALA A 34 -2.66 -38.62 -43.78
CA ALA A 34 -3.30 -37.46 -44.39
C ALA A 34 -4.80 -37.48 -44.16
N GLY A 35 -5.34 -36.40 -43.60
CA GLY A 35 -6.78 -36.12 -43.56
C GLY A 35 -7.03 -34.68 -43.97
N VAL A 36 -7.64 -34.49 -45.14
CA VAL A 36 -8.11 -33.20 -45.62
C VAL A 36 -9.30 -32.78 -44.76
N ALA A 37 -9.17 -31.70 -44.00
CA ALA A 37 -10.28 -31.06 -43.36
C ALA A 37 -10.34 -29.57 -43.77
N LEU A 38 -11.49 -29.25 -44.36
CA LEU A 38 -11.90 -27.92 -44.80
C LEU A 38 -11.79 -26.91 -43.67
N GLY A 39 -11.07 -25.82 -43.95
CA GLY A 39 -10.91 -24.73 -43.02
C GLY A 39 -12.22 -23.95 -42.80
N THR A 40 -12.68 -23.91 -41.56
CA THR A 40 -13.56 -22.85 -41.08
C THR A 40 -12.67 -21.90 -40.30
N ALA A 41 -12.48 -20.68 -40.84
CA ALA A 41 -11.81 -19.62 -40.13
C ALA A 41 -12.64 -19.25 -38.89
N ALA A 42 -12.15 -19.63 -37.72
CA ALA A 42 -12.69 -19.13 -36.44
C ALA A 42 -12.26 -17.68 -36.27
N VAL A 43 -13.21 -16.78 -36.37
CA VAL A 43 -13.05 -15.38 -35.96
C VAL A 43 -12.78 -15.39 -34.46
N ALA A 44 -11.58 -14.97 -34.06
CA ALA A 44 -11.24 -14.78 -32.66
C ALA A 44 -12.10 -13.63 -32.11
N VAL A 45 -13.01 -13.96 -31.20
CA VAL A 45 -13.77 -12.98 -30.40
C VAL A 45 -12.84 -12.56 -29.26
N PRO A 46 -12.43 -11.28 -29.16
CA PRO A 46 -11.66 -10.82 -28.01
C PRO A 46 -12.62 -10.68 -26.82
N GLY A 47 -12.25 -11.29 -25.67
CA GLY A 47 -12.87 -11.00 -24.39
C GLY A 47 -13.86 -12.02 -23.84
N ALA A 48 -13.54 -13.30 -23.90
CA ALA A 48 -14.24 -14.26 -23.04
C ALA A 48 -13.79 -14.04 -21.57
N VAL A 49 -14.62 -13.33 -20.80
CA VAL A 49 -14.51 -13.29 -19.35
C VAL A 49 -14.61 -14.73 -18.86
N ARG A 50 -13.49 -15.26 -18.34
CA ARG A 50 -13.44 -16.62 -17.79
C ARG A 50 -14.37 -16.65 -16.57
N ALA A 51 -15.49 -17.35 -16.68
CA ALA A 51 -16.39 -17.57 -15.55
C ALA A 51 -15.60 -18.22 -14.40
N PRO A 52 -15.78 -17.78 -13.14
CA PRO A 52 -15.08 -18.36 -12.01
C PRO A 52 -15.48 -19.83 -11.88
N SER A 53 -14.49 -20.74 -11.88
CA SER A 53 -14.70 -22.16 -11.61
C SER A 53 -15.19 -22.30 -10.17
N ALA A 54 -16.41 -22.78 -10.00
CA ALA A 54 -16.98 -23.11 -8.71
C ALA A 54 -16.13 -24.20 -8.04
N GLY A 55 -15.43 -23.86 -6.92
CA GLY A 55 -14.77 -24.85 -6.07
C GLY A 55 -13.32 -24.60 -5.67
N VAL A 56 -12.58 -23.69 -6.31
CA VAL A 56 -11.21 -23.35 -5.88
C VAL A 56 -11.29 -22.29 -4.79
N GLN A 57 -10.80 -22.63 -3.60
CA GLN A 57 -10.59 -21.67 -2.52
C GLN A 57 -9.67 -20.57 -3.03
N ARG A 58 -10.16 -19.32 -3.03
CA ARG A 58 -9.39 -18.19 -3.54
C ARG A 58 -9.17 -17.20 -2.41
N TRP A 59 -7.92 -17.03 -2.03
CA TRP A 59 -7.49 -15.97 -1.14
C TRP A 59 -7.65 -14.60 -1.82
N ARG A 60 -8.25 -13.64 -1.12
CA ARG A 60 -8.46 -12.29 -1.63
C ARG A 60 -8.15 -11.25 -0.57
N VAL A 61 -7.61 -10.13 -1.02
CA VAL A 61 -7.55 -8.91 -0.21
C VAL A 61 -8.91 -8.25 -0.23
N ASP A 62 -9.44 -7.95 0.94
CA ASP A 62 -10.71 -7.26 1.08
C ASP A 62 -10.57 -5.74 0.92
N LEU A 63 -11.68 -5.08 0.72
CA LEU A 63 -11.80 -3.63 0.89
C LEU A 63 -11.61 -3.25 2.37
N ASP A 64 -11.07 -2.08 2.64
CA ASP A 64 -10.82 -1.56 4.00
C ASP A 64 -12.09 -1.34 4.85
N ASP A 65 -13.30 -1.58 4.33
CA ASP A 65 -14.56 -1.37 5.06
C ASP A 65 -15.11 -2.61 5.78
N VAL A 66 -14.43 -3.77 5.65
CA VAL A 66 -14.82 -4.99 6.37
C VAL A 66 -14.60 -4.85 7.88
N PRO A 67 -15.24 -5.69 8.73
CA PRO A 67 -14.99 -5.66 10.16
C PRO A 67 -13.55 -5.99 10.50
N HIS A 68 -12.89 -5.13 11.29
CA HIS A 68 -11.52 -5.29 11.74
C HIS A 68 -11.42 -6.00 13.09
N ALA A 69 -10.39 -6.80 13.25
CA ALA A 69 -9.95 -7.33 14.54
C ALA A 69 -9.16 -6.28 15.31
N ARG A 70 -8.35 -5.48 14.59
CA ARG A 70 -7.53 -4.38 15.11
C ARG A 70 -6.96 -3.50 14.02
N THR A 71 -6.40 -2.36 14.42
CA THR A 71 -5.46 -1.58 13.62
C THR A 71 -4.04 -1.73 14.16
N TRP A 72 -3.08 -1.99 13.27
CA TRP A 72 -1.65 -1.96 13.53
C TRP A 72 -1.10 -0.57 13.25
N MET A 73 -0.22 -0.10 14.14
CA MET A 73 0.52 1.17 14.05
C MET A 73 1.95 0.99 14.54
N SER A 74 2.84 1.91 14.20
CA SER A 74 4.21 1.95 14.70
C SER A 74 4.52 3.31 15.34
N TRP A 75 5.26 3.27 16.46
CA TRP A 75 5.66 4.46 17.20
C TRP A 75 6.93 5.07 16.61
N PRO A 76 6.90 6.33 16.11
CA PRO A 76 8.09 6.99 15.58
C PRO A 76 9.11 7.22 16.70
N SER A 77 10.34 6.77 16.48
CA SER A 77 11.39 6.83 17.50
C SER A 77 12.74 7.36 16.99
N ARG A 78 12.97 7.36 15.67
CA ARG A 78 14.26 7.69 15.09
C ARG A 78 14.38 9.17 14.75
N SER A 79 15.17 9.89 15.53
CA SER A 79 15.53 11.28 15.23
C SER A 79 16.37 11.42 13.95
N SER A 80 17.03 10.36 13.49
CA SER A 80 17.75 10.32 12.21
C SER A 80 16.82 10.40 10.99
N ILE A 81 15.54 9.96 11.14
CA ILE A 81 14.53 10.06 10.09
C ILE A 81 13.77 11.38 10.22
N TRP A 82 13.27 11.69 11.43
CA TRP A 82 12.34 12.79 11.65
C TRP A 82 12.97 14.11 12.05
N GLY A 83 14.26 14.09 12.43
CA GLY A 83 14.87 15.25 13.08
C GLY A 83 14.31 15.47 14.51
N GLY A 84 15.14 15.93 15.42
CA GLY A 84 14.78 15.97 16.84
C GLY A 84 13.56 16.85 17.17
N ARG A 85 13.34 17.96 16.44
CA ARG A 85 12.20 18.86 16.66
C ARG A 85 10.90 18.34 16.06
N ALA A 86 10.97 17.74 14.88
CA ALA A 86 9.79 17.20 14.19
C ALA A 86 9.28 15.93 14.86
N LEU A 87 10.18 15.09 15.40
CA LEU A 87 9.83 13.81 16.02
C LEU A 87 8.76 13.91 17.09
N THR A 88 8.90 14.87 18.03
CA THR A 88 7.91 15.08 19.10
C THR A 88 6.53 15.42 18.52
N GLY A 89 6.50 16.29 17.53
CA GLY A 89 5.23 16.67 16.89
C GLY A 89 4.57 15.51 16.14
N VAL A 90 5.36 14.67 15.47
CA VAL A 90 4.85 13.47 14.81
C VAL A 90 4.36 12.43 15.83
N GLN A 91 5.05 12.30 16.97
CA GLN A 91 4.58 11.46 18.09
C GLN A 91 3.23 11.94 18.64
N GLU A 92 3.01 13.25 18.74
CA GLU A 92 1.70 13.82 19.14
C GLU A 92 0.60 13.43 18.14
N ASP A 93 0.87 13.54 16.84
CA ASP A 93 -0.08 13.19 15.77
C ASP A 93 -0.39 11.68 15.76
N ILE A 94 0.62 10.83 15.87
CA ILE A 94 0.44 9.36 15.95
C ILE A 94 -0.34 8.97 17.21
N ALA A 95 -0.05 9.57 18.36
CA ALA A 95 -0.82 9.34 19.58
C ALA A 95 -2.28 9.79 19.44
N LEU A 96 -2.54 10.93 18.78
CA LEU A 96 -3.89 11.41 18.49
C LEU A 96 -4.65 10.45 17.59
N ILE A 97 -4.03 9.96 16.52
CA ILE A 97 -4.61 8.96 15.61
C ILE A 97 -4.92 7.68 16.39
N ALA A 98 -3.94 7.12 17.12
CA ALA A 98 -4.11 5.89 17.88
C ALA A 98 -5.24 5.96 18.91
N LYS A 99 -5.29 7.06 19.70
CA LYS A 99 -6.39 7.31 20.67
C LYS A 99 -7.75 7.45 19.99
N THR A 100 -7.78 8.02 18.80
CA THR A 100 -9.04 8.17 18.05
C THR A 100 -9.53 6.83 17.53
N ILE A 101 -8.66 6.01 16.95
CA ILE A 101 -8.96 4.65 16.49
C ILE A 101 -9.41 3.78 17.67
N ALA A 102 -8.71 3.85 18.81
CA ALA A 102 -9.00 3.04 20.00
C ALA A 102 -10.41 3.25 20.59
N ARG A 103 -11.14 4.27 20.15
CA ARG A 103 -12.56 4.47 20.50
C ARG A 103 -13.51 3.55 19.72
N TYR A 104 -13.02 2.93 18.65
CA TYR A 104 -13.81 2.16 17.69
C TYR A 104 -13.34 0.71 17.55
N GLU A 105 -12.03 0.47 17.65
CA GLU A 105 -11.45 -0.87 17.54
C GLU A 105 -10.12 -0.97 18.29
N PRO A 106 -9.64 -2.19 18.62
CA PRO A 106 -8.34 -2.38 19.24
C PRO A 106 -7.21 -1.82 18.38
N VAL A 107 -6.23 -1.17 19.01
CA VAL A 107 -4.99 -0.69 18.37
C VAL A 107 -3.80 -1.44 18.95
N THR A 108 -2.92 -1.93 18.09
CA THR A 108 -1.62 -2.47 18.48
C THR A 108 -0.53 -1.57 17.92
N MET A 109 0.24 -0.93 18.83
CA MET A 109 1.35 -0.05 18.52
C MET A 109 2.67 -0.80 18.68
N CYS A 110 3.43 -0.96 17.60
CA CYS A 110 4.78 -1.49 17.64
C CYS A 110 5.75 -0.41 18.13
N ALA A 111 6.69 -0.78 18.98
CA ALA A 111 7.75 0.10 19.47
C ALA A 111 9.07 -0.67 19.51
N PRO A 112 10.21 -0.07 19.09
CA PRO A 112 11.45 -0.84 18.89
C PRO A 112 12.10 -1.33 20.18
N ASP A 113 11.79 -0.72 21.32
CA ASP A 113 12.39 -1.07 22.62
C ASP A 113 11.49 -0.68 23.80
N ALA A 114 11.91 -1.08 25.01
CA ALA A 114 11.14 -0.87 26.23
C ALA A 114 11.00 0.61 26.62
N TYR A 115 11.99 1.44 26.30
CA TYR A 115 11.96 2.88 26.59
C TYR A 115 10.95 3.60 25.70
N THR A 116 11.03 3.38 24.39
CA THR A 116 10.08 3.93 23.42
C THR A 116 8.67 3.39 23.65
N ALA A 117 8.52 2.12 24.06
CA ALA A 117 7.23 1.55 24.43
C ALA A 117 6.63 2.23 25.68
N ALA A 118 7.43 2.59 26.68
CA ALA A 118 6.95 3.34 27.84
C ALA A 118 6.46 4.74 27.43
N THR A 119 7.19 5.41 26.56
CA THR A 119 6.79 6.70 25.97
C THR A 119 5.47 6.57 25.20
N ALA A 120 5.38 5.60 24.29
CA ALA A 120 4.16 5.35 23.51
C ALA A 120 2.94 5.10 24.42
N ARG A 121 3.08 4.27 25.46
CA ARG A 121 2.00 4.01 26.45
C ARG A 121 1.55 5.28 27.17
N SER A 122 2.48 6.11 27.58
CA SER A 122 2.14 7.37 28.28
C SER A 122 1.38 8.35 27.39
N TRP A 123 1.66 8.37 26.10
CA TRP A 123 1.05 9.28 25.15
C TRP A 123 -0.25 8.74 24.56
N CYS A 124 -0.32 7.45 24.26
CA CYS A 124 -1.51 6.81 23.64
C CYS A 124 -2.59 6.46 24.67
N GLY A 125 -2.22 6.31 25.93
CA GLY A 125 -3.15 5.93 27.00
C GLY A 125 -3.56 4.44 26.97
N PRO A 126 -4.44 4.01 27.90
CA PRO A 126 -4.72 2.59 28.17
C PRO A 126 -5.51 1.88 27.06
N GLY A 127 -6.13 2.62 26.13
CA GLY A 127 -6.89 2.05 24.99
C GLY A 127 -6.03 1.48 23.88
N VAL A 128 -4.70 1.68 23.92
CA VAL A 128 -3.74 1.23 22.92
C VAL A 128 -2.80 0.20 23.52
N THR A 129 -2.77 -0.99 22.93
CA THR A 129 -1.79 -2.03 23.32
C THR A 129 -0.45 -1.71 22.67
N VAL A 130 0.63 -1.62 23.47
CA VAL A 130 1.98 -1.37 22.96
C VAL A 130 2.84 -2.62 23.11
N THR A 131 3.42 -3.08 21.99
CA THR A 131 4.28 -4.26 21.92
C THR A 131 5.70 -3.89 21.53
N THR A 132 6.68 -4.63 22.04
CA THR A 132 8.10 -4.59 21.60
C THR A 132 8.51 -5.87 20.88
N ALA A 133 7.56 -6.77 20.62
CA ALA A 133 7.84 -8.02 19.93
C ALA A 133 8.20 -7.82 18.44
N ILE A 134 7.81 -6.67 17.86
CA ILE A 134 7.99 -6.33 16.45
C ILE A 134 8.82 -5.06 16.38
N GLY A 135 10.06 -5.18 15.91
CA GLY A 135 10.95 -4.04 15.67
C GLY A 135 10.55 -3.30 14.41
N THR A 136 10.61 -1.97 14.45
CA THR A 136 10.33 -1.08 13.31
C THR A 136 11.43 -0.03 13.18
N ASP A 137 11.69 0.41 11.95
CA ASP A 137 12.56 1.57 11.68
C ASP A 137 11.74 2.86 11.66
N ASP A 138 10.52 2.82 11.08
CA ASP A 138 9.65 3.98 10.93
C ASP A 138 8.17 3.64 11.23
N LEU A 139 7.29 4.62 11.00
CA LEU A 139 5.88 4.59 11.42
C LEU A 139 4.90 4.15 10.31
N TRP A 140 5.35 3.99 9.07
CA TRP A 140 4.50 3.83 7.90
C TRP A 140 3.93 2.41 7.77
N MET A 141 3.05 2.06 8.72
CA MET A 141 2.56 0.69 8.88
C MET A 141 1.80 0.18 7.66
N ARG A 142 1.18 1.04 6.85
CA ARG A 142 0.52 0.65 5.61
C ARG A 142 1.47 -0.03 4.64
N ASP A 143 2.72 0.40 4.61
CA ASP A 143 3.71 -0.06 3.64
C ASP A 143 4.57 -1.21 4.15
N ILE A 144 4.79 -1.28 5.46
CA ILE A 144 5.69 -2.27 6.08
C ILE A 144 4.97 -3.48 6.67
N ALA A 145 3.67 -3.35 7.02
CA ALA A 145 2.88 -4.46 7.54
C ALA A 145 2.47 -5.45 6.43
N PRO A 146 2.01 -6.66 6.79
CA PRO A 146 1.48 -7.57 5.79
C PRO A 146 0.15 -7.07 5.23
N VAL A 147 -0.12 -7.40 3.98
CA VAL A 147 -1.47 -7.35 3.42
C VAL A 147 -2.18 -8.64 3.82
N PHE A 148 -3.37 -8.51 4.41
CA PHE A 148 -4.15 -9.65 4.86
C PHE A 148 -5.10 -10.12 3.77
N ARG A 149 -5.31 -11.46 3.68
CA ARG A 149 -6.26 -12.05 2.74
C ARG A 149 -7.22 -12.99 3.47
N ARG A 150 -8.46 -13.03 3.00
CA ARG A 150 -9.47 -13.99 3.47
C ARG A 150 -9.82 -14.98 2.38
N ASP A 151 -10.23 -16.19 2.78
CA ASP A 151 -10.64 -17.25 1.86
C ASP A 151 -12.17 -17.35 1.71
N GLY A 152 -12.93 -16.48 2.40
CA GLY A 152 -14.37 -16.48 2.42
C GLY A 152 -15.01 -17.62 3.22
N ARG A 153 -14.21 -18.41 3.95
CA ARG A 153 -14.66 -19.54 4.79
C ARG A 153 -14.20 -19.41 6.24
N GLY A 154 -13.69 -18.24 6.62
CA GLY A 154 -13.13 -17.97 7.94
C GLY A 154 -11.61 -18.17 8.02
N GLY A 155 -10.93 -18.45 6.91
CA GLY A 155 -9.47 -18.44 6.83
C GLY A 155 -8.94 -17.02 6.67
N LEU A 156 -7.85 -16.73 7.38
CA LEU A 156 -7.06 -15.50 7.28
C LEU A 156 -5.60 -15.87 7.07
N ASP A 157 -4.95 -15.27 6.08
CA ASP A 157 -3.51 -15.34 5.88
C ASP A 157 -2.90 -13.94 5.72
N ALA A 158 -1.60 -13.88 5.59
CA ALA A 158 -0.84 -12.64 5.46
C ALA A 158 0.20 -12.77 4.35
N ILE A 159 0.34 -11.74 3.52
CA ILE A 159 1.40 -11.67 2.49
C ILE A 159 2.30 -10.47 2.72
N GLY A 160 3.61 -10.68 2.54
CA GLY A 160 4.60 -9.61 2.54
C GLY A 160 4.91 -9.16 1.12
N LEU A 161 4.88 -7.85 0.87
CA LEU A 161 5.13 -7.24 -0.44
C LEU A 161 6.62 -6.97 -0.69
N ASN A 162 7.52 -7.58 0.08
CA ASN A 162 8.98 -7.42 -0.04
C ASN A 162 9.46 -5.96 0.12
N PHE A 163 8.91 -5.25 1.09
CA PHE A 163 9.26 -3.86 1.35
C PHE A 163 10.78 -3.63 1.33
N ASN A 164 11.21 -2.65 0.53
CA ASN A 164 12.62 -2.34 0.29
C ASN A 164 12.99 -0.88 0.55
N GLY A 165 12.25 -0.19 1.44
CA GLY A 165 12.50 1.21 1.78
C GLY A 165 12.18 2.16 0.63
N TRP A 166 11.08 1.92 -0.08
CA TRP A 166 10.64 2.69 -1.25
C TRP A 166 11.69 2.77 -2.36
N GLY A 167 12.35 1.66 -2.62
CA GLY A 167 13.43 1.59 -3.60
C GLY A 167 14.79 1.95 -3.01
N ASN A 168 15.06 1.57 -1.77
CA ASN A 168 16.27 1.85 -1.01
C ASN A 168 16.53 3.36 -0.78
N LYS A 169 15.47 4.16 -0.72
CA LYS A 169 15.57 5.59 -0.40
C LYS A 169 15.69 5.84 1.10
N GLN A 170 15.27 4.88 1.93
CA GLN A 170 15.35 4.93 3.40
C GLN A 170 15.89 3.62 3.97
N ALA A 171 16.57 3.71 5.12
CA ALA A 171 16.99 2.54 5.89
C ALA A 171 15.75 1.78 6.39
N HIS A 172 15.73 0.44 6.20
CA HIS A 172 14.55 -0.39 6.42
C HIS A 172 14.89 -1.79 6.97
N SER A 173 15.97 -1.90 7.74
CA SER A 173 16.47 -3.20 8.21
C SER A 173 15.49 -3.95 9.10
N TYR A 174 14.68 -3.25 9.90
CA TYR A 174 13.58 -3.84 10.66
C TYR A 174 12.28 -3.84 9.86
N ASP A 175 11.98 -2.77 9.14
CA ASP A 175 10.74 -2.61 8.40
C ASP A 175 10.56 -3.70 7.34
N ALA A 176 11.64 -4.19 6.71
CA ALA A 176 11.62 -5.31 5.76
C ALA A 176 11.12 -6.65 6.37
N HIS A 177 11.04 -6.75 7.70
CA HIS A 177 10.62 -7.95 8.43
C HIS A 177 9.31 -7.79 9.21
N VAL A 178 8.72 -6.59 9.22
CA VAL A 178 7.49 -6.31 9.99
C VAL A 178 6.34 -7.19 9.53
N ALA A 179 6.15 -7.37 8.22
CA ALA A 179 5.08 -8.21 7.68
C ALA A 179 5.15 -9.66 8.21
N GLU A 180 6.32 -10.27 8.16
CA GLU A 180 6.55 -11.63 8.66
C GLU A 180 6.41 -11.70 10.19
N SER A 181 6.91 -10.69 10.92
CA SER A 181 6.82 -10.62 12.36
C SER A 181 5.39 -10.49 12.86
N ILE A 182 4.55 -9.68 12.19
CA ILE A 182 3.11 -9.58 12.50
C ILE A 182 2.41 -10.92 12.25
N ALA A 183 2.66 -11.55 11.10
CA ALA A 183 2.06 -12.85 10.78
C ALA A 183 2.44 -13.92 11.83
N TYR A 184 3.71 -13.95 12.23
CA TYR A 184 4.19 -14.86 13.29
C TYR A 184 3.51 -14.60 14.63
N GLU A 185 3.46 -13.34 15.08
CA GLU A 185 2.80 -12.93 16.33
C GLU A 185 1.30 -13.27 16.33
N ARG A 186 0.68 -13.23 15.14
CA ARG A 186 -0.74 -13.55 14.94
C ARG A 186 -1.00 -15.03 14.64
N HIS A 187 0.04 -15.87 14.56
CA HIS A 187 -0.05 -17.28 14.18
C HIS A 187 -0.78 -17.50 12.84
N LEU A 188 -0.55 -16.60 11.89
CA LEU A 188 -1.14 -16.66 10.53
C LEU A 188 -0.17 -17.35 9.56
N PRO A 189 -0.70 -18.09 8.58
CA PRO A 189 0.09 -18.48 7.41
C PRO A 189 0.67 -17.23 6.73
N PHE A 190 1.95 -17.31 6.33
CA PHE A 190 2.64 -16.20 5.71
C PHE A 190 3.33 -16.62 4.42
N SER A 191 3.28 -15.76 3.40
CA SER A 191 4.05 -15.91 2.18
C SER A 191 4.55 -14.55 1.69
N LYS A 192 5.60 -14.56 0.89
CA LYS A 192 6.09 -13.36 0.19
C LYS A 192 5.59 -13.38 -1.25
N THR A 193 5.34 -12.20 -1.79
CA THR A 193 5.01 -12.03 -3.21
C THR A 193 6.27 -12.18 -4.09
N ASP A 194 6.08 -12.32 -5.40
CA ASP A 194 7.20 -12.34 -6.35
C ASP A 194 7.68 -10.93 -6.73
N PHE A 195 6.86 -9.91 -6.47
CA PHE A 195 7.16 -8.51 -6.75
C PHE A 195 7.48 -7.75 -5.46
N VAL A 196 8.09 -6.58 -5.62
CA VAL A 196 8.32 -5.58 -4.58
C VAL A 196 7.26 -4.50 -4.71
N GLY A 197 6.59 -4.19 -3.59
CA GLY A 197 5.59 -3.13 -3.51
C GLY A 197 5.33 -2.73 -2.06
N GLU A 198 4.38 -1.86 -1.90
CA GLU A 198 3.91 -1.35 -0.62
C GLU A 198 2.37 -1.40 -0.56
N GLY A 199 1.80 -1.56 0.64
CA GLY A 199 0.35 -1.63 0.80
C GLY A 199 -0.38 -0.35 0.35
N GLY A 200 0.27 0.82 0.49
CA GLY A 200 -0.25 2.10 0.01
C GLY A 200 -0.21 2.27 -1.51
N SER A 201 0.59 1.45 -2.21
CA SER A 201 0.71 1.52 -3.67
C SER A 201 -0.40 0.79 -4.42
N ILE A 202 -1.23 -0.02 -3.73
CA ILE A 202 -2.26 -0.87 -4.36
C ILE A 202 -3.57 -0.74 -3.59
N GLU A 203 -4.61 -0.27 -4.27
CA GLU A 203 -5.98 -0.24 -3.78
C GLU A 203 -6.80 -1.39 -4.36
N THR A 204 -7.73 -1.95 -3.58
CA THR A 204 -8.64 -3.02 -4.01
C THR A 204 -10.10 -2.66 -3.73
N ASP A 205 -11.01 -3.11 -4.59
CA ASP A 205 -12.44 -2.99 -4.37
C ASP A 205 -13.05 -4.19 -3.61
N GLY A 206 -12.21 -5.20 -3.29
CA GLY A 206 -12.65 -6.44 -2.63
C GLY A 206 -13.47 -7.39 -3.51
N ASP A 207 -13.82 -7.00 -4.75
CA ASP A 207 -14.63 -7.79 -5.71
C ASP A 207 -13.87 -8.15 -6.99
N GLY A 208 -12.54 -8.08 -6.93
CA GLY A 208 -11.66 -8.53 -8.00
C GLY A 208 -11.03 -7.40 -8.82
N THR A 209 -11.23 -6.14 -8.48
CA THR A 209 -10.57 -5.00 -9.11
C THR A 209 -9.47 -4.45 -8.18
N VAL A 210 -8.30 -4.20 -8.73
CA VAL A 210 -7.23 -3.44 -8.07
C VAL A 210 -6.83 -2.25 -8.92
N MET A 211 -6.30 -1.20 -8.30
CA MET A 211 -5.71 -0.06 -8.99
C MET A 211 -4.38 0.33 -8.36
N ALA A 212 -3.46 0.84 -9.17
CA ALA A 212 -2.14 1.27 -8.74
C ALA A 212 -1.59 2.33 -9.69
N THR A 213 -0.57 3.06 -9.24
CA THR A 213 0.22 3.93 -10.13
C THR A 213 1.33 3.14 -10.83
N GLU A 214 1.55 3.42 -12.11
CA GLU A 214 2.69 2.84 -12.84
C GLU A 214 4.03 3.33 -12.28
N SER A 215 4.08 4.58 -11.83
CA SER A 215 5.27 5.22 -11.31
C SER A 215 5.84 4.52 -10.07
N SER A 216 5.01 3.96 -9.20
CA SER A 216 5.44 3.22 -8.01
C SER A 216 5.85 1.78 -8.32
N LEU A 217 4.97 0.98 -8.92
CA LEU A 217 5.18 -0.45 -9.09
C LEU A 217 5.99 -0.82 -10.34
N VAL A 218 5.76 -0.16 -11.49
CA VAL A 218 6.53 -0.39 -12.72
C VAL A 218 7.81 0.44 -12.70
N ASN A 219 8.58 0.31 -11.64
CA ASN A 219 9.74 1.11 -11.35
C ASN A 219 10.98 0.25 -11.15
N LYS A 220 12.12 0.70 -11.70
CA LYS A 220 13.40 -0.01 -11.58
C LYS A 220 13.89 -0.18 -10.14
N ASN A 221 13.45 0.68 -9.23
CA ASN A 221 13.81 0.62 -7.82
C ASN A 221 12.92 -0.34 -7.01
N ARG A 222 11.86 -0.89 -7.61
CA ARG A 222 11.03 -1.98 -7.07
C ARG A 222 11.22 -3.25 -7.91
N ASN A 223 10.77 -3.23 -9.17
CA ASN A 223 10.66 -4.41 -10.03
C ASN A 223 11.58 -4.28 -11.25
N ARG A 224 12.89 -4.32 -11.00
CA ARG A 224 13.90 -4.12 -12.04
C ARG A 224 13.86 -5.22 -13.09
N GLY A 225 13.66 -4.83 -14.33
CA GLY A 225 13.64 -5.73 -15.48
C GLY A 225 12.29 -6.36 -15.76
N TRP A 226 11.28 -6.09 -14.93
CA TRP A 226 9.92 -6.56 -15.18
C TRP A 226 9.18 -5.59 -16.11
N SER A 227 8.39 -6.15 -17.00
CA SER A 227 7.41 -5.42 -17.77
C SER A 227 6.19 -5.08 -16.92
N ARG A 228 5.38 -4.13 -17.36
CA ARG A 228 4.10 -3.81 -16.74
C ARG A 228 3.19 -5.03 -16.63
N ALA A 229 3.15 -5.88 -17.67
CA ALA A 229 2.33 -7.09 -17.68
C ALA A 229 2.77 -8.10 -16.60
N GLU A 230 4.07 -8.30 -16.42
CA GLU A 230 4.59 -9.19 -15.36
C GLU A 230 4.26 -8.66 -13.96
N VAL A 231 4.35 -7.34 -13.72
CA VAL A 231 3.93 -6.73 -12.46
C VAL A 231 2.43 -6.88 -12.26
N GLU A 232 1.63 -6.64 -13.30
CA GLU A 232 0.17 -6.82 -13.26
C GLU A 232 -0.22 -8.24 -12.88
N ASP A 233 0.32 -9.24 -13.55
CA ASP A 233 0.03 -10.66 -13.28
C ASP A 233 0.38 -11.05 -11.85
N ALA A 234 1.53 -10.59 -11.33
CA ALA A 234 1.96 -10.87 -9.97
C ALA A 234 1.06 -10.20 -8.92
N VAL A 235 0.66 -8.95 -9.14
CA VAL A 235 -0.27 -8.23 -8.24
C VAL A 235 -1.65 -8.88 -8.25
N LEU A 236 -2.19 -9.21 -9.43
CA LEU A 236 -3.49 -9.88 -9.55
C LEU A 236 -3.50 -11.22 -8.83
N HIS A 237 -2.41 -11.99 -8.97
CA HIS A 237 -2.26 -13.26 -8.27
C HIS A 237 -2.22 -13.07 -6.74
N ALA A 238 -1.38 -12.16 -6.26
CA ALA A 238 -1.19 -11.91 -4.83
C ALA A 238 -2.47 -11.40 -4.15
N TYR A 239 -3.20 -10.49 -4.80
CA TYR A 239 -4.43 -9.90 -4.27
C TYR A 239 -5.67 -10.78 -4.51
N GLY A 240 -5.55 -11.85 -5.28
CA GLY A 240 -6.69 -12.64 -5.73
C GLY A 240 -7.65 -11.83 -6.59
N ALA A 241 -7.14 -10.88 -7.35
CA ALA A 241 -7.90 -10.00 -8.23
C ALA A 241 -7.96 -10.54 -9.67
N ASP A 242 -8.86 -9.94 -10.46
CA ASP A 242 -9.13 -10.34 -11.84
C ASP A 242 -8.79 -9.22 -12.84
N LYS A 243 -8.68 -7.98 -12.33
CA LYS A 243 -8.47 -6.79 -13.16
C LYS A 243 -7.64 -5.73 -12.45
N MET A 244 -6.66 -5.20 -13.19
CA MET A 244 -5.86 -4.04 -12.79
C MET A 244 -6.35 -2.79 -13.54
N ILE A 245 -6.44 -1.67 -12.84
CA ILE A 245 -6.59 -0.34 -13.41
C ILE A 245 -5.30 0.43 -13.10
N TRP A 246 -4.55 0.72 -14.13
CA TRP A 246 -3.34 1.52 -14.02
C TRP A 246 -3.65 3.01 -14.19
N VAL A 247 -3.03 3.83 -13.35
CA VAL A 247 -2.94 5.27 -13.51
C VAL A 247 -1.47 5.69 -13.57
N PRO A 248 -1.11 6.85 -14.18
CA PRO A 248 0.29 7.17 -14.41
C PRO A 248 1.12 7.32 -13.15
N GLY A 249 0.75 8.25 -12.30
CA GLY A 249 1.54 8.70 -11.16
C GLY A 249 2.81 9.47 -11.54
N ILE A 250 3.55 9.97 -10.55
CA ILE A 250 4.70 10.85 -10.73
C ILE A 250 5.95 10.23 -10.10
N LYS A 251 6.84 9.76 -10.94
CA LYS A 251 8.08 9.13 -10.50
C LYS A 251 9.10 10.13 -9.96
N GLY A 252 9.71 9.80 -8.79
CA GLY A 252 10.87 10.50 -8.25
C GLY A 252 10.59 11.89 -7.72
N LYS A 253 9.34 12.20 -7.37
CA LYS A 253 8.94 13.48 -6.77
C LYS A 253 8.65 13.40 -5.29
N ASP A 254 8.33 12.22 -4.82
CA ASP A 254 8.23 11.88 -3.41
C ASP A 254 8.99 10.58 -3.11
N ILE A 255 9.00 10.17 -1.85
CA ILE A 255 9.70 8.95 -1.44
C ILE A 255 9.01 7.70 -2.00
N THR A 256 7.70 7.72 -2.19
CA THR A 256 6.87 6.58 -2.61
C THR A 256 6.85 6.38 -4.12
N ASP A 257 7.25 7.37 -4.91
CA ASP A 257 7.02 7.46 -6.35
C ASP A 257 5.52 7.54 -6.69
N ASP A 258 4.74 8.26 -5.87
CA ASP A 258 3.31 8.55 -5.99
C ASP A 258 2.41 7.33 -5.73
N HIS A 259 2.14 7.05 -4.46
CA HIS A 259 1.20 6.00 -4.06
C HIS A 259 -0.25 6.39 -4.37
N ILE A 260 -1.04 5.42 -4.81
CA ILE A 260 -2.45 5.61 -5.19
C ILE A 260 -3.34 6.01 -4.00
N ASP A 261 -3.01 5.59 -2.78
CA ASP A 261 -3.80 5.84 -1.57
C ASP A 261 -3.84 7.32 -1.13
N VAL A 262 -3.00 8.15 -1.74
CA VAL A 262 -2.99 9.61 -1.54
C VAL A 262 -3.97 10.31 -2.47
N THR A 263 -4.29 9.72 -3.62
CA THR A 263 -5.11 10.37 -4.67
C THR A 263 -6.48 9.75 -4.85
N SER A 264 -6.57 8.42 -4.73
CA SER A 264 -7.78 7.67 -5.12
C SER A 264 -8.00 6.46 -4.21
N ARG A 265 -9.22 6.24 -3.75
CA ARG A 265 -9.58 5.13 -2.86
C ARG A 265 -10.86 4.46 -3.33
N PHE A 266 -10.89 3.12 -3.30
CA PHE A 266 -12.15 2.40 -3.44
C PHE A 266 -13.01 2.57 -2.19
N ILE A 267 -14.30 2.81 -2.40
CA ILE A 267 -15.31 2.96 -1.32
C ILE A 267 -16.15 1.70 -1.17
N ARG A 268 -16.40 1.03 -2.27
CA ARG A 268 -17.09 -0.25 -2.41
C ARG A 268 -16.91 -0.76 -3.84
N PRO A 269 -17.24 -2.02 -4.15
CA PRO A 269 -17.13 -2.55 -5.51
C PRO A 269 -17.77 -1.62 -6.55
N GLY A 270 -16.98 -1.26 -7.56
CA GLY A 270 -17.38 -0.38 -8.65
C GLY A 270 -17.50 1.12 -8.30
N VAL A 271 -17.14 1.56 -7.08
CA VAL A 271 -17.16 2.96 -6.67
C VAL A 271 -15.81 3.41 -6.14
N VAL A 272 -15.26 4.43 -6.74
CA VAL A 272 -13.98 5.05 -6.37
C VAL A 272 -14.18 6.51 -5.98
N MET A 273 -13.47 6.96 -4.94
CA MET A 273 -13.38 8.37 -4.56
C MET A 273 -12.04 8.91 -5.00
N VAL A 274 -12.02 10.07 -5.61
CA VAL A 274 -10.82 10.69 -6.17
C VAL A 274 -10.73 12.14 -5.70
N GLN A 275 -9.58 12.52 -5.16
CA GLN A 275 -9.30 13.92 -4.89
C GLN A 275 -8.85 14.60 -6.18
N VAL A 276 -9.44 15.75 -6.45
CA VAL A 276 -9.02 16.60 -7.58
C VAL A 276 -8.47 17.91 -7.04
N PRO A 277 -7.51 18.51 -7.75
CA PRO A 277 -6.91 19.76 -7.29
C PRO A 277 -7.92 20.89 -7.29
N PRO A 278 -7.72 21.95 -6.47
CA PRO A 278 -8.48 23.17 -6.53
C PRO A 278 -8.47 23.81 -7.93
N ALA A 279 -9.52 24.56 -8.25
CA ALA A 279 -9.59 25.27 -9.52
C ALA A 279 -8.41 26.24 -9.68
N GLY A 280 -7.77 26.21 -10.85
CA GLY A 280 -6.64 27.08 -11.18
C GLY A 280 -5.26 26.57 -10.72
N ARG A 281 -5.18 25.51 -9.90
CA ARG A 281 -3.90 24.84 -9.62
C ARG A 281 -3.44 24.04 -10.84
N ASP A 282 -2.22 24.28 -11.32
CA ASP A 282 -1.65 23.64 -12.52
C ASP A 282 -0.19 23.21 -12.35
N ASP A 283 0.15 22.74 -11.17
CA ASP A 283 1.42 22.04 -10.93
C ASP A 283 1.38 20.59 -11.45
N ILE A 284 2.49 19.88 -11.31
CA ILE A 284 2.63 18.51 -11.79
C ILE A 284 1.61 17.57 -11.10
N TRP A 285 1.37 17.74 -9.79
CA TRP A 285 0.42 16.94 -9.01
C TRP A 285 -1.03 17.19 -9.47
N ALA A 286 -1.34 18.45 -9.75
CA ALA A 286 -2.66 18.81 -10.22
C ALA A 286 -2.97 18.27 -11.63
N ARG A 287 -1.96 18.17 -12.50
CA ARG A 287 -2.12 17.56 -13.83
C ARG A 287 -2.31 16.05 -13.72
N ASP A 288 -1.49 15.37 -12.92
CA ASP A 288 -1.62 13.94 -12.68
C ASP A 288 -2.97 13.57 -12.05
N ALA A 289 -3.43 14.28 -11.02
CA ALA A 289 -4.73 14.01 -10.39
C ALA A 289 -5.92 14.18 -11.38
N ARG A 290 -5.83 15.14 -12.30
CA ARG A 290 -6.84 15.27 -13.38
C ARG A 290 -6.79 14.11 -14.37
N GLU A 291 -5.60 13.63 -14.71
CA GLU A 291 -5.42 12.47 -15.58
C GLU A 291 -5.95 11.20 -14.92
N GLN A 292 -5.60 10.96 -13.67
CA GLN A 292 -6.14 9.84 -12.87
C GLN A 292 -7.67 9.89 -12.82
N PHE A 293 -8.26 11.06 -12.55
CA PHE A 293 -9.72 11.25 -12.56
C PHE A 293 -10.33 10.89 -13.91
N SER A 294 -9.71 11.30 -15.02
CA SER A 294 -10.17 11.00 -16.38
C SER A 294 -10.12 9.50 -16.66
N ILE A 295 -9.01 8.82 -16.33
CA ILE A 295 -8.83 7.38 -16.52
C ILE A 295 -9.86 6.60 -15.70
N LEU A 296 -10.00 6.92 -14.42
CA LEU A 296 -10.94 6.22 -13.52
C LEU A 296 -12.40 6.46 -13.95
N SER A 297 -12.75 7.66 -14.45
CA SER A 297 -14.08 7.94 -14.99
C SER A 297 -14.41 7.15 -16.25
N ALA A 298 -13.39 6.71 -17.00
CA ALA A 298 -13.53 5.88 -18.19
C ALA A 298 -13.41 4.38 -17.91
N ALA A 299 -12.90 3.99 -16.75
CA ALA A 299 -12.60 2.60 -16.40
C ALA A 299 -13.86 1.78 -16.09
N THR A 300 -13.70 0.46 -16.16
CA THR A 300 -14.66 -0.53 -15.66
C THR A 300 -14.01 -1.42 -14.62
N ASP A 301 -14.79 -1.94 -13.69
CA ASP A 301 -14.34 -2.93 -12.71
C ASP A 301 -14.18 -4.34 -13.31
N ALA A 302 -13.79 -5.31 -12.50
CA ALA A 302 -13.62 -6.71 -12.91
C ALA A 302 -14.94 -7.37 -13.37
N ARG A 303 -16.08 -6.79 -13.06
CA ARG A 303 -17.41 -7.27 -13.50
C ARG A 303 -17.90 -6.57 -14.77
N GLY A 304 -17.06 -5.71 -15.36
CA GLY A 304 -17.39 -4.95 -16.56
C GLY A 304 -18.30 -3.72 -16.30
N ARG A 305 -18.60 -3.38 -15.05
CA ARG A 305 -19.41 -2.21 -14.67
C ARG A 305 -18.53 -0.96 -14.77
N ARG A 306 -19.04 0.11 -15.37
CA ARG A 306 -18.32 1.40 -15.36
C ARG A 306 -18.20 1.90 -13.91
N LEU A 307 -17.04 2.41 -13.56
CA LEU A 307 -16.81 2.96 -12.21
C LEU A 307 -17.71 4.18 -11.97
N THR A 308 -18.29 4.25 -10.80
CA THR A 308 -18.89 5.49 -10.27
C THR A 308 -17.76 6.24 -9.55
N VAL A 309 -17.43 7.43 -10.04
CA VAL A 309 -16.36 8.25 -9.48
C VAL A 309 -16.94 9.36 -8.61
N ILE A 310 -16.62 9.35 -7.33
CA ILE A 310 -16.98 10.40 -6.37
C ILE A 310 -15.82 11.39 -6.33
N LYS A 311 -16.06 12.60 -6.82
CA LYS A 311 -15.08 13.68 -6.82
C LYS A 311 -15.06 14.36 -5.44
N VAL A 312 -13.85 14.56 -4.88
CA VAL A 312 -13.61 15.40 -3.70
C VAL A 312 -12.61 16.48 -4.09
N ASP A 313 -12.98 17.74 -3.88
CA ASP A 313 -12.04 18.84 -4.11
C ASP A 313 -11.00 18.87 -2.97
N GLY A 314 -9.73 18.96 -3.33
CA GLY A 314 -8.65 19.22 -2.37
C GLY A 314 -8.78 20.59 -1.70
N PRO A 315 -8.02 20.87 -0.60
CA PRO A 315 -8.07 22.16 0.08
C PRO A 315 -7.52 23.27 -0.81
N ASP A 316 -8.15 24.46 -0.76
CA ASP A 316 -7.65 25.65 -1.45
C ASP A 316 -6.45 26.26 -0.71
N LYS A 317 -6.34 25.97 0.59
CA LYS A 317 -5.26 26.42 1.48
C LYS A 317 -4.98 25.38 2.54
N VAL A 318 -3.73 25.29 2.95
CA VAL A 318 -3.26 24.46 4.05
C VAL A 318 -2.47 25.30 5.05
N ARG A 319 -2.29 24.76 6.26
CA ARG A 319 -1.50 25.45 7.30
C ARG A 319 0.00 25.32 7.08
N SER A 320 0.45 24.22 6.45
CA SER A 320 1.87 23.99 6.14
C SER A 320 2.39 24.90 5.02
N LYS A 321 3.68 25.17 5.06
CA LYS A 321 4.44 25.83 3.98
C LYS A 321 5.43 24.86 3.29
N ASN A 322 5.46 23.60 3.73
CA ASN A 322 6.29 22.59 3.14
C ASN A 322 5.75 22.21 1.77
N PRO A 323 6.53 22.29 0.67
CA PRO A 323 6.07 21.91 -0.66
C PRO A 323 5.80 20.40 -0.81
N GLU A 324 6.31 19.58 0.11
CA GLU A 324 6.09 18.13 0.14
C GLU A 324 4.93 17.72 1.06
N PHE A 325 4.19 18.70 1.59
CA PHE A 325 3.03 18.45 2.46
C PHE A 325 1.93 17.70 1.71
N VAL A 326 1.47 16.61 2.31
CA VAL A 326 0.39 15.77 1.72
C VAL A 326 -0.97 16.40 2.05
N ASP A 327 -1.53 17.16 1.12
CA ASP A 327 -2.81 17.87 1.27
C ASP A 327 -4.02 17.03 0.82
N SER A 328 -4.05 15.76 1.23
CA SER A 328 -5.05 14.81 0.75
C SER A 328 -6.05 14.34 1.81
N TYR A 329 -7.35 14.51 1.51
CA TYR A 329 -8.44 13.88 2.25
C TYR A 329 -8.57 12.37 1.97
N MET A 330 -7.93 11.86 0.89
CA MET A 330 -8.02 10.44 0.50
C MET A 330 -7.17 9.54 1.40
N ASN A 331 -6.17 10.08 2.07
CA ASN A 331 -5.37 9.32 3.01
C ASN A 331 -6.12 9.07 4.34
N PHE A 332 -7.38 8.65 4.25
CA PHE A 332 -8.23 8.30 5.39
C PHE A 332 -8.09 6.83 5.77
N HIS A 333 -8.36 6.52 7.04
CA HIS A 333 -8.45 5.15 7.56
C HIS A 333 -9.89 4.82 7.94
N VAL A 334 -10.39 3.69 7.45
CA VAL A 334 -11.70 3.14 7.84
C VAL A 334 -11.52 2.29 9.07
N VAL A 335 -12.37 2.46 10.07
CA VAL A 335 -12.39 1.66 11.30
C VAL A 335 -13.80 1.20 11.62
N ASN A 336 -13.98 0.26 12.55
CA ASN A 336 -15.29 -0.20 12.98
C ASN A 336 -16.14 0.98 13.49
N GLY A 337 -17.10 1.43 12.66
CA GLY A 337 -18.04 2.51 13.02
C GLY A 337 -17.56 3.94 12.74
N ALA A 338 -16.35 4.15 12.20
CA ALA A 338 -15.88 5.49 11.83
C ALA A 338 -15.00 5.50 10.57
N VAL A 339 -14.79 6.70 10.01
CA VAL A 339 -13.77 7.04 9.04
C VAL A 339 -12.94 8.18 9.61
N ILE A 340 -11.64 7.98 9.70
CA ILE A 340 -10.72 8.97 10.27
C ILE A 340 -9.89 9.59 9.14
N THR A 341 -10.00 10.90 8.97
CA THR A 341 -9.31 11.65 7.91
C THR A 341 -8.67 12.91 8.46
N ALA A 342 -7.78 13.52 7.68
CA ALA A 342 -7.18 14.79 8.02
C ALA A 342 -8.14 15.98 7.81
N GLN A 343 -7.82 17.12 8.43
CA GLN A 343 -8.38 18.44 8.13
C GLN A 343 -7.26 19.48 8.05
N PHE A 344 -7.36 20.41 7.12
CA PHE A 344 -6.26 21.29 6.73
C PHE A 344 -6.43 22.74 7.20
N GLY A 345 -7.56 23.07 7.87
CA GLY A 345 -7.91 24.43 8.29
C GLY A 345 -8.60 25.24 7.19
N ASP A 346 -8.94 24.62 6.08
CA ASP A 346 -9.88 25.16 5.10
C ASP A 346 -11.29 24.71 5.47
N SER A 347 -11.96 25.51 6.30
CA SER A 347 -13.25 25.13 6.90
C SER A 347 -14.32 24.72 5.89
N ALA A 348 -14.31 25.31 4.69
CA ALA A 348 -15.27 25.00 3.63
C ALA A 348 -14.95 23.64 2.98
N LYS A 349 -13.69 23.41 2.61
CA LYS A 349 -13.22 22.18 1.99
C LYS A 349 -13.20 21.01 3.00
N ASP A 350 -12.75 21.26 4.24
CA ASP A 350 -12.81 20.28 5.34
C ASP A 350 -14.26 19.81 5.55
N ALA A 351 -15.23 20.73 5.62
CA ALA A 351 -16.64 20.38 5.78
C ALA A 351 -17.20 19.66 4.54
N ALA A 352 -16.77 20.01 3.32
CA ALA A 352 -17.19 19.34 2.10
C ALA A 352 -16.67 17.91 2.03
N ALA A 353 -15.37 17.69 2.31
CA ALA A 353 -14.75 16.36 2.38
C ALA A 353 -15.44 15.49 3.45
N LYS A 354 -15.72 16.06 4.64
CA LYS A 354 -16.46 15.37 5.69
C LYS A 354 -17.83 14.89 5.22
N ARG A 355 -18.60 15.73 4.52
CA ARG A 355 -19.91 15.36 3.97
C ARG A 355 -19.80 14.27 2.90
N ALA A 356 -18.80 14.37 2.00
CA ALA A 356 -18.58 13.38 0.97
C ALA A 356 -18.26 12.00 1.57
N LEU A 357 -17.37 11.95 2.56
CA LEU A 357 -17.03 10.71 3.28
C LEU A 357 -18.23 10.16 4.06
N ALA A 358 -19.02 11.01 4.74
CA ALA A 358 -20.23 10.56 5.44
C ALA A 358 -21.29 9.97 4.49
N ALA A 359 -21.41 10.52 3.29
CA ALA A 359 -22.30 9.97 2.25
C ALA A 359 -21.76 8.66 1.65
N ALA A 360 -20.42 8.54 1.53
CA ALA A 360 -19.75 7.35 1.00
C ALA A 360 -19.80 6.17 1.98
N PHE A 361 -19.75 6.43 3.29
CA PHE A 361 -19.74 5.45 4.37
C PHE A 361 -20.94 5.62 5.32
N PRO A 362 -22.17 5.31 4.86
CA PRO A 362 -23.35 5.47 5.68
C PRO A 362 -23.26 4.61 6.96
N GLY A 363 -23.65 5.20 8.10
CA GLY A 363 -23.56 4.55 9.41
C GLY A 363 -22.19 4.67 10.11
N ARG A 364 -21.19 5.24 9.47
CA ARG A 364 -19.88 5.53 10.08
C ARG A 364 -19.76 7.02 10.46
N THR A 365 -19.16 7.27 11.62
CA THR A 365 -18.85 8.65 12.05
C THR A 365 -17.58 9.14 11.33
N VAL A 366 -17.64 10.28 10.64
CA VAL A 366 -16.43 10.89 10.05
C VAL A 366 -15.76 11.78 11.10
N VAL A 367 -14.54 11.41 11.47
CA VAL A 367 -13.69 12.14 12.41
C VAL A 367 -12.55 12.81 11.64
N GLN A 368 -12.43 14.13 11.76
CA GLN A 368 -11.34 14.89 11.14
C GLN A 368 -10.31 15.29 12.19
N LEU A 369 -9.03 15.07 11.89
CA LEU A 369 -7.91 15.34 12.78
C LEU A 369 -6.96 16.36 12.16
N ASN A 370 -6.40 17.23 12.97
CA ASN A 370 -5.22 17.99 12.59
C ASN A 370 -3.98 17.14 12.88
N VAL A 371 -3.36 16.66 11.83
CA VAL A 371 -2.13 15.83 11.84
C VAL A 371 -1.10 16.41 10.87
N ASP A 372 -1.02 17.73 10.82
CA ASP A 372 -0.15 18.44 9.87
C ASP A 372 1.31 18.03 9.97
N ARG A 373 1.81 17.71 11.18
CA ARG A 373 3.22 17.35 11.39
C ARG A 373 3.54 15.96 10.81
N LEU A 374 2.58 15.03 10.86
CA LEU A 374 2.69 13.75 10.17
C LEU A 374 2.66 13.97 8.65
N MET A 375 1.75 14.80 8.16
CA MET A 375 1.57 15.06 6.72
C MET A 375 2.72 15.87 6.11
N ASP A 376 3.44 16.66 6.91
CA ASP A 376 4.72 17.25 6.53
C ASP A 376 5.84 16.23 6.28
N GLY A 377 5.67 15.01 6.81
CA GLY A 377 6.58 13.88 6.61
C GLY A 377 6.30 13.07 5.35
N GLY A 378 5.38 13.48 4.50
CA GLY A 378 5.13 12.85 3.18
C GLY A 378 4.09 11.73 3.19
N GLY A 379 3.29 11.56 4.25
CA GLY A 379 2.21 10.60 4.33
C GLY A 379 1.15 11.02 5.34
N GLY A 380 0.09 10.24 5.51
CA GLY A 380 -1.03 10.59 6.38
C GLY A 380 -1.54 9.45 7.25
N ILE A 381 -2.81 9.51 7.57
CA ILE A 381 -3.47 8.58 8.51
C ILE A 381 -3.49 7.16 7.94
N HIS A 382 -3.82 6.98 6.64
CA HIS A 382 -3.82 5.68 5.99
C HIS A 382 -2.42 5.08 5.95
N CYS A 383 -1.42 5.86 5.53
CA CYS A 383 -0.03 5.42 5.45
C CYS A 383 0.51 4.94 6.81
N SER A 384 0.06 5.52 7.92
CA SER A 384 0.51 5.17 9.28
C SER A 384 -0.27 4.02 9.93
N THR A 385 -1.24 3.42 9.22
CA THR A 385 -2.16 2.40 9.77
C THR A 385 -2.30 1.20 8.84
N MET A 386 -2.46 0.01 9.42
CA MET A 386 -2.85 -1.20 8.70
C MET A 386 -3.97 -1.91 9.45
N ALA A 387 -5.10 -2.11 8.78
CA ALA A 387 -6.21 -2.88 9.32
C ALA A 387 -5.93 -4.39 9.25
N GLU A 388 -6.20 -5.11 10.33
CA GLU A 388 -6.29 -6.57 10.33
C GLU A 388 -7.76 -6.94 10.28
N PRO A 389 -8.27 -7.56 9.21
CA PRO A 389 -9.66 -7.97 9.13
C PRO A 389 -9.96 -9.10 10.12
N ARG A 390 -11.22 -9.24 10.48
CA ARG A 390 -11.67 -10.46 11.17
C ARG A 390 -11.72 -11.62 10.18
N PRO A 391 -11.37 -12.83 10.64
CA PRO A 391 -11.46 -14.04 9.82
C PRO A 391 -12.86 -14.30 9.24
#